data_0cc7918f9b0379e5b442a61b6e98a70d
#
_entry.id   0cc7918f9b0379e5b442a61b6e98a70d
#
_cell.length_a   1.000
_cell.length_b   1.000
_cell.length_c   1.000
_cell.angle_alpha   90.00
_cell.angle_beta   90.00
_cell.angle_gamma   90.00
#
_symmetry.space_group_name_H-M   'P 1'
#
loop_
_entity.id
_entity.type
_entity.pdbx_description
1 polymer ?
#
loop_
_entity_poly.entity_id
_entity_poly.type
_entity_poly.pdbx_seq_one_letter_code
_entity_poly.pdbx_strand_id
1 'polypeptide(L)'
;QPRVSCVTPIRRVRGREVTTVEGLAPDVRAAWGEAFAATGGSQCGFCTPGIVCRFEGLRAKEISHDDRAKAADALLAHMCRCTGWQPVLDAWEVFGTPVTLGDAEAAATRAEIEGGVAQSVGPYVALGEGGFSDDIAPPGALVAVPDGDGWAIAETRAAALAAAGKIQGRRTTADYPPPIELPEGHFDAVLRTTWTEPAYLETDASWCEPGGEPASLLGNGGAFGGKLESEIGEVARRLADEHGRPVRVLLAREHVVRNGPK
;
A
#
# COMPACT_ATOMS: atom_id res chain seq x y z
N GLN A 1 22.90 -7.71 1.02
CA GLN A 1 22.09 -7.98 2.19
C GLN A 1 20.82 -7.15 2.15
N PRO A 2 19.63 -7.74 2.28
CA PRO A 2 18.37 -7.00 2.29
C PRO A 2 18.32 -5.98 3.44
N ARG A 3 17.70 -4.83 3.16
CA ARG A 3 17.54 -3.72 4.12
C ARG A 3 16.11 -3.21 4.05
N VAL A 4 15.56 -2.88 5.21
CA VAL A 4 14.27 -2.21 5.31
C VAL A 4 14.50 -0.72 5.13
N SER A 5 13.97 -0.14 4.05
CA SER A 5 14.27 1.24 3.63
C SER A 5 13.86 2.28 4.67
N CYS A 6 12.71 2.14 5.30
CA CYS A 6 12.19 3.12 6.27
C CYS A 6 13.02 3.25 7.55
N VAL A 7 13.85 2.26 7.89
CA VAL A 7 14.72 2.28 9.09
C VAL A 7 16.20 2.22 8.74
N THR A 8 16.57 2.31 7.46
CA THR A 8 17.97 2.33 7.03
C THR A 8 18.41 3.76 6.73
N PRO A 9 19.26 4.37 7.56
CA PRO A 9 19.78 5.70 7.27
C PRO A 9 20.55 5.72 5.95
N ILE A 10 20.34 6.74 5.12
CA ILE A 10 20.96 6.87 3.79
C ILE A 10 22.50 6.81 3.84
N ARG A 11 23.10 7.28 4.96
CA ARG A 11 24.55 7.18 5.15
C ARG A 11 25.09 5.75 5.12
N ARG A 12 24.24 4.75 5.43
CA ARG A 12 24.62 3.32 5.41
C ARG A 12 24.67 2.73 4.01
N VAL A 13 24.04 3.38 3.05
CA VAL A 13 24.02 2.94 1.65
C VAL A 13 24.86 3.80 0.74
N ARG A 14 25.47 4.87 1.28
CA ARG A 14 26.38 5.74 0.53
C ARG A 14 27.54 4.92 -0.06
N GLY A 15 27.77 5.04 -1.37
CA GLY A 15 28.85 4.33 -2.10
C GLY A 15 28.62 2.83 -2.22
N ARG A 16 27.41 2.34 -1.97
CA ARG A 16 27.04 0.94 -2.17
C ARG A 16 26.08 0.83 -3.34
N GLU A 17 26.19 -0.28 -4.03
CA GLU A 17 25.18 -0.70 -4.99
C GLU A 17 23.89 -1.09 -4.26
N VAL A 18 22.77 -0.63 -4.77
CA VAL A 18 21.42 -0.93 -4.24
C VAL A 18 20.61 -1.54 -5.36
N THR A 19 20.08 -2.73 -5.13
CA THR A 19 19.21 -3.42 -6.05
C THR A 19 17.79 -3.48 -5.45
N THR A 20 16.81 -3.03 -6.19
CA THR A 20 15.38 -3.16 -5.89
C THR A 20 14.80 -4.34 -6.69
N VAL A 21 13.50 -4.62 -6.54
CA VAL A 21 12.86 -5.72 -7.29
C VAL A 21 12.98 -5.53 -8.80
N GLU A 22 12.95 -4.29 -9.29
CA GLU A 22 13.08 -3.95 -10.70
C GLU A 22 14.49 -4.22 -11.25
N GLY A 23 15.50 -4.18 -10.38
CA GLY A 23 16.91 -4.45 -10.73
C GLY A 23 17.30 -5.93 -10.69
N LEU A 24 16.39 -6.83 -10.33
CA LEU A 24 16.63 -8.27 -10.41
C LEU A 24 16.67 -8.73 -11.88
N ALA A 25 17.38 -9.84 -12.16
CA ALA A 25 17.40 -10.43 -13.49
C ALA A 25 15.98 -10.77 -13.98
N PRO A 26 15.67 -10.56 -15.26
CA PRO A 26 14.30 -10.73 -15.78
C PRO A 26 13.69 -12.11 -15.53
N ASP A 27 14.48 -13.17 -15.65
CA ASP A 27 14.08 -14.55 -15.36
C ASP A 27 13.77 -14.77 -13.86
N VAL A 28 14.55 -14.16 -12.98
CA VAL A 28 14.32 -14.20 -11.53
C VAL A 28 13.04 -13.44 -11.17
N ARG A 29 12.83 -12.27 -11.78
CA ARG A 29 11.57 -11.51 -11.61
C ARG A 29 10.37 -12.31 -12.05
N ALA A 30 10.43 -12.91 -13.26
CA ALA A 30 9.35 -13.74 -13.77
C ALA A 30 9.04 -14.91 -12.84
N ALA A 31 10.05 -15.64 -12.40
CA ALA A 31 9.88 -16.77 -11.49
C ALA A 31 9.22 -16.38 -10.16
N TRP A 32 9.61 -15.23 -9.57
CA TRP A 32 8.93 -14.73 -8.37
C TRP A 32 7.49 -14.29 -8.64
N GLY A 33 7.26 -13.56 -9.72
CA GLY A 33 5.91 -13.14 -10.10
C GLY A 33 4.96 -14.33 -10.26
N GLU A 34 5.41 -15.37 -10.97
CA GLU A 34 4.65 -16.60 -11.19
C GLU A 34 4.40 -17.37 -9.89
N ALA A 35 5.44 -17.54 -9.04
CA ALA A 35 5.31 -18.22 -7.75
C ALA A 35 4.28 -17.53 -6.84
N PHE A 36 4.36 -16.22 -6.70
CA PHE A 36 3.42 -15.45 -5.89
C PHE A 36 1.99 -15.43 -6.46
N ALA A 37 1.85 -15.35 -7.78
CA ALA A 37 0.53 -15.39 -8.42
C ALA A 37 -0.12 -16.76 -8.29
N ALA A 38 0.64 -17.85 -8.50
CA ALA A 38 0.13 -19.20 -8.45
C ALA A 38 -0.32 -19.63 -7.05
N THR A 39 0.37 -19.17 -6.01
CA THR A 39 0.05 -19.52 -4.61
C THR A 39 -0.95 -18.56 -3.96
N GLY A 40 -1.27 -17.43 -4.59
CA GLY A 40 -2.03 -16.36 -3.94
C GLY A 40 -1.22 -15.62 -2.88
N GLY A 41 0.10 -15.71 -2.91
CA GLY A 41 1.03 -15.02 -2.01
C GLY A 41 1.11 -13.51 -2.23
N SER A 42 0.55 -13.01 -3.32
CA SER A 42 0.35 -11.59 -3.61
C SER A 42 -1.12 -11.33 -3.91
N GLN A 43 -1.74 -10.42 -3.18
CA GLN A 43 -3.10 -9.93 -3.46
C GLN A 43 -3.04 -8.44 -3.83
N CYS A 44 -2.98 -7.51 -2.86
CA CYS A 44 -2.83 -6.10 -3.19
C CYS A 44 -1.42 -5.73 -3.73
N GLY A 45 -0.41 -6.56 -3.52
CA GLY A 45 0.94 -6.35 -4.03
C GLY A 45 1.81 -5.38 -3.22
N PHE A 46 1.27 -4.67 -2.24
CA PHE A 46 2.00 -3.62 -1.53
C PHE A 46 3.25 -4.12 -0.79
N CYS A 47 3.15 -5.26 -0.11
CA CYS A 47 4.27 -5.84 0.64
C CYS A 47 5.19 -6.70 -0.22
N THR A 48 4.72 -7.20 -1.35
CA THR A 48 5.37 -8.30 -2.09
C THR A 48 6.74 -7.94 -2.66
N PRO A 49 6.99 -6.76 -3.25
CA PRO A 49 8.33 -6.37 -3.71
C PRO A 49 9.39 -6.44 -2.60
N GLY A 50 9.02 -6.00 -1.41
CA GLY A 50 9.91 -6.09 -0.24
C GLY A 50 10.18 -7.53 0.21
N ILE A 51 9.18 -8.39 0.12
CA ILE A 51 9.29 -9.82 0.43
C ILE A 51 10.18 -10.52 -0.59
N VAL A 52 9.99 -10.26 -1.89
CA VAL A 52 10.85 -10.77 -2.97
C VAL A 52 12.31 -10.42 -2.72
N CYS A 53 12.61 -9.15 -2.44
CA CYS A 53 13.97 -8.73 -2.10
C CYS A 53 14.53 -9.44 -0.85
N ARG A 54 13.66 -9.76 0.12
CA ARG A 54 14.07 -10.52 1.30
C ARG A 54 14.40 -11.97 0.95
N PHE A 55 13.58 -12.61 0.14
CA PHE A 55 13.80 -13.97 -0.32
C PHE A 55 15.04 -14.09 -1.22
N GLU A 56 15.29 -13.11 -2.09
CA GLU A 56 16.56 -13.04 -2.83
C GLU A 56 17.77 -12.97 -1.89
N GLY A 57 17.64 -12.32 -0.75
CA GLY A 57 18.68 -12.33 0.27
C GLY A 57 18.89 -13.70 0.97
N LEU A 58 17.91 -14.59 0.97
CA LEU A 58 18.05 -15.98 1.41
C LEU A 58 18.69 -16.83 0.30
N ARG A 59 18.24 -16.67 -0.95
CA ARG A 59 18.83 -17.36 -2.11
C ARG A 59 20.32 -17.05 -2.23
N ALA A 60 20.71 -15.79 -2.06
CA ALA A 60 22.12 -15.39 -2.05
C ALA A 60 22.94 -16.02 -0.90
N LYS A 61 22.30 -16.64 0.07
CA LYS A 61 22.92 -17.42 1.14
C LYS A 61 22.75 -18.93 0.94
N GLU A 62 22.28 -19.34 -0.23
CA GLU A 62 22.06 -20.75 -0.57
C GLU A 62 21.12 -21.49 0.38
N ILE A 63 20.14 -20.74 0.98
CA ILE A 63 19.12 -21.37 1.80
C ILE A 63 18.19 -22.17 0.89
N SER A 64 17.95 -23.44 1.24
CA SER A 64 17.06 -24.31 0.50
C SER A 64 15.63 -23.79 0.50
N HIS A 65 14.94 -23.95 -0.63
CA HIS A 65 13.52 -23.62 -0.74
C HIS A 65 12.62 -24.51 0.13
N ASP A 66 13.11 -25.66 0.56
CA ASP A 66 12.42 -26.53 1.53
C ASP A 66 12.51 -26.00 2.97
N ASP A 67 13.39 -25.04 3.25
CA ASP A 67 13.55 -24.47 4.59
C ASP A 67 12.52 -23.34 4.83
N ARG A 68 11.26 -23.75 4.99
CA ARG A 68 10.13 -22.87 5.29
C ARG A 68 10.33 -22.07 6.59
N ALA A 69 11.00 -22.66 7.57
CA ALA A 69 11.27 -22.00 8.84
C ALA A 69 12.20 -20.80 8.67
N LYS A 70 13.27 -20.95 7.88
CA LYS A 70 14.16 -19.83 7.54
C LYS A 70 13.47 -18.74 6.73
N ALA A 71 12.58 -19.10 5.83
CA ALA A 71 11.76 -18.15 5.09
C ALA A 71 10.86 -17.36 6.05
N ALA A 72 10.16 -18.02 6.97
CA ALA A 72 9.31 -17.40 7.97
C ALA A 72 10.10 -16.45 8.89
N ASP A 73 11.24 -16.89 9.42
CA ASP A 73 12.12 -16.08 10.26
C ASP A 73 12.60 -14.81 9.53
N ALA A 74 12.86 -14.91 8.24
CA ALA A 74 13.31 -13.78 7.45
C ALA A 74 12.22 -12.70 7.28
N LEU A 75 10.96 -13.06 7.42
CA LEU A 75 9.81 -12.19 7.21
C LEU A 75 9.33 -11.45 8.48
N LEU A 76 9.92 -11.65 9.64
CA LEU A 76 9.50 -11.05 10.90
C LEU A 76 9.38 -9.51 10.89
N ALA A 77 10.11 -8.83 10.00
CA ALA A 77 10.04 -7.38 9.84
C ALA A 77 9.09 -6.92 8.72
N HIS A 78 8.41 -7.84 8.07
CA HIS A 78 7.46 -7.54 6.99
C HIS A 78 6.02 -7.53 7.53
N MET A 79 5.17 -6.75 6.88
CA MET A 79 3.75 -6.69 7.19
C MET A 79 2.95 -7.01 5.93
N CYS A 80 2.04 -7.95 6.06
CA CYS A 80 1.05 -8.29 5.04
C CYS A 80 -0.32 -8.37 5.70
N ARG A 81 -1.32 -7.70 5.12
CA ARG A 81 -2.70 -7.72 5.63
C ARG A 81 -3.58 -8.71 4.87
N CYS A 82 -3.20 -9.05 3.63
CA CYS A 82 -4.08 -9.75 2.70
C CYS A 82 -4.01 -11.27 2.79
N THR A 83 -2.79 -11.84 2.91
CA THR A 83 -2.54 -13.24 2.55
C THR A 83 -2.56 -14.23 3.72
N GLY A 84 -2.44 -13.75 4.95
CA GLY A 84 -2.28 -14.64 6.14
C GLY A 84 -0.96 -15.39 6.17
N TRP A 85 0.02 -15.03 5.34
CA TRP A 85 1.41 -15.52 5.30
C TRP A 85 1.64 -16.91 4.71
N GLN A 86 0.71 -17.86 4.83
CA GLN A 86 0.94 -19.23 4.33
C GLN A 86 1.22 -19.24 2.81
N PRO A 87 0.40 -18.58 1.96
CA PRO A 87 0.67 -18.50 0.52
C PRO A 87 2.00 -17.81 0.16
N VAL A 88 2.49 -16.91 1.01
CA VAL A 88 3.80 -16.26 0.83
C VAL A 88 4.93 -17.28 1.04
N LEU A 89 4.81 -18.15 2.05
CA LEU A 89 5.76 -19.20 2.29
C LEU A 89 5.68 -20.32 1.22
N ASP A 90 4.48 -20.59 0.72
CA ASP A 90 4.28 -21.52 -0.41
C ASP A 90 4.98 -20.97 -1.67
N ALA A 91 4.94 -19.64 -1.90
CA ALA A 91 5.66 -19.02 -3.01
C ALA A 91 7.19 -19.18 -2.90
N TRP A 92 7.73 -19.18 -1.67
CA TRP A 92 9.14 -19.52 -1.46
C TRP A 92 9.45 -20.95 -1.90
N GLU A 93 8.61 -21.92 -1.53
CA GLU A 93 8.82 -23.35 -1.81
C GLU A 93 8.70 -23.68 -3.31
N VAL A 94 7.77 -23.04 -4.03
CA VAL A 94 7.55 -23.30 -5.47
C VAL A 94 8.40 -22.46 -6.41
N PHE A 95 9.23 -21.57 -5.89
CA PHE A 95 10.07 -20.69 -6.72
C PHE A 95 10.90 -21.49 -7.73
N GLY A 96 10.81 -21.10 -9.00
CA GLY A 96 11.56 -21.72 -10.09
C GLY A 96 11.04 -23.10 -10.52
N THR A 97 9.90 -23.55 -10.00
CA THR A 97 9.21 -24.75 -10.49
C THR A 97 8.08 -24.36 -11.45
N PRO A 98 7.68 -25.25 -12.37
CA PRO A 98 6.50 -24.99 -13.19
C PRO A 98 5.24 -24.82 -12.33
N VAL A 99 4.50 -23.75 -12.55
CA VAL A 99 3.27 -23.45 -11.84
C VAL A 99 2.12 -23.20 -12.82
N THR A 100 0.89 -23.36 -12.35
CA THR A 100 -0.32 -23.00 -13.10
C THR A 100 -0.92 -21.74 -12.51
N LEU A 101 -1.13 -20.74 -13.34
CA LEU A 101 -1.81 -19.50 -12.94
C LEU A 101 -3.33 -19.67 -13.01
N GLY A 102 -4.05 -18.99 -12.12
CA GLY A 102 -5.50 -18.88 -12.19
C GLY A 102 -5.98 -18.04 -13.37
N ASP A 103 -7.26 -18.15 -13.70
CA ASP A 103 -7.92 -17.33 -14.71
C ASP A 103 -8.34 -15.98 -14.10
N ALA A 104 -7.50 -14.96 -14.33
CA ALA A 104 -7.73 -13.61 -13.81
C ALA A 104 -8.93 -12.91 -14.49
N GLU A 105 -9.21 -13.22 -15.76
CA GLU A 105 -10.35 -12.64 -16.50
C GLU A 105 -11.68 -13.19 -15.97
N ALA A 106 -11.76 -14.50 -15.74
CA ALA A 106 -12.92 -15.11 -15.11
C ALA A 106 -13.14 -14.57 -13.69
N ALA A 107 -12.07 -14.33 -12.92
CA ALA A 107 -12.16 -13.74 -11.57
C ALA A 107 -12.66 -12.29 -11.61
N ALA A 108 -12.21 -11.48 -12.57
CA ALA A 108 -12.68 -10.12 -12.77
C ALA A 108 -14.17 -10.09 -13.14
N THR A 109 -14.59 -10.90 -14.10
CA THR A 109 -15.99 -11.05 -14.50
C THR A 109 -16.89 -11.45 -13.31
N ARG A 110 -16.40 -12.37 -12.47
CA ARG A 110 -17.13 -12.78 -11.27
C ARG A 110 -17.29 -11.63 -10.28
N ALA A 111 -16.23 -10.84 -10.04
CA ALA A 111 -16.31 -9.69 -9.14
C ALA A 111 -17.36 -8.68 -9.62
N GLU A 112 -17.45 -8.42 -10.92
CA GLU A 112 -18.46 -7.53 -11.52
C GLU A 112 -19.88 -8.08 -11.33
N ILE A 113 -20.09 -9.38 -11.57
CA ILE A 113 -21.40 -10.05 -11.38
C ILE A 113 -21.84 -9.95 -9.90
N GLU A 114 -20.92 -10.06 -8.97
CA GLU A 114 -21.15 -9.96 -7.53
C GLU A 114 -21.30 -8.49 -7.05
N GLY A 115 -21.22 -7.51 -7.96
CA GLY A 115 -21.33 -6.08 -7.63
C GLY A 115 -20.08 -5.50 -6.98
N GLY A 116 -18.96 -6.20 -7.07
CA GLY A 116 -17.65 -5.76 -6.59
C GLY A 116 -16.83 -5.04 -7.65
N VAL A 117 -15.60 -4.70 -7.30
CA VAL A 117 -14.61 -4.12 -8.21
C VAL A 117 -13.56 -5.18 -8.53
N ALA A 118 -13.28 -5.36 -9.82
CA ALA A 118 -12.21 -6.24 -10.26
C ALA A 118 -10.85 -5.76 -9.72
N GLN A 119 -10.13 -6.65 -9.04
CA GLN A 119 -8.81 -6.35 -8.52
C GLN A 119 -7.74 -6.67 -9.55
N SER A 120 -6.65 -5.88 -9.57
CA SER A 120 -5.46 -6.26 -10.30
C SER A 120 -4.82 -7.47 -9.64
N VAL A 121 -4.71 -8.57 -10.37
CA VAL A 121 -4.07 -9.82 -9.91
C VAL A 121 -3.13 -10.34 -10.99
N GLY A 122 -2.01 -10.92 -10.59
CA GLY A 122 -1.07 -11.51 -11.53
C GLY A 122 0.39 -11.34 -11.13
N PRO A 123 1.32 -11.89 -11.92
CA PRO A 123 2.75 -11.79 -11.66
C PRO A 123 3.27 -10.34 -11.52
N TYR A 124 2.76 -9.43 -12.33
CA TYR A 124 3.14 -8.02 -12.31
C TYR A 124 2.80 -7.32 -10.99
N VAL A 125 1.68 -7.69 -10.35
CA VAL A 125 1.29 -7.14 -9.03
C VAL A 125 2.32 -7.52 -7.96
N ALA A 126 2.80 -8.76 -7.98
CA ALA A 126 3.83 -9.23 -7.06
C ALA A 126 5.16 -8.47 -7.22
N LEU A 127 5.40 -7.93 -8.40
CA LEU A 127 6.61 -7.17 -8.74
C LEU A 127 6.49 -5.67 -8.52
N GLY A 128 5.36 -5.19 -7.99
CA GLY A 128 5.13 -3.79 -7.66
C GLY A 128 4.41 -3.00 -8.75
N GLU A 129 3.87 -3.65 -9.76
CA GLU A 129 3.14 -3.04 -10.88
C GLU A 129 1.62 -3.15 -10.69
N GLY A 130 1.17 -3.13 -9.46
CA GLY A 130 -0.25 -3.29 -9.10
C GLY A 130 -1.14 -2.09 -9.47
N GLY A 131 -0.55 -0.95 -9.83
CA GLY A 131 -1.29 0.24 -10.25
C GLY A 131 -2.07 0.91 -9.12
N PHE A 132 -1.44 1.11 -7.96
CA PHE A 132 -2.02 1.93 -6.89
C PHE A 132 -2.33 3.35 -7.40
N SER A 133 -3.37 3.98 -6.87
CA SER A 133 -3.82 5.29 -7.34
C SER A 133 -2.70 6.33 -7.43
N ASP A 134 -1.78 6.38 -6.47
CA ASP A 134 -0.65 7.33 -6.52
C ASP A 134 0.38 6.97 -7.61
N ASP A 135 0.55 5.67 -7.91
CA ASP A 135 1.55 5.20 -8.90
C ASP A 135 1.13 5.50 -10.34
N ILE A 136 -0.18 5.56 -10.61
CA ILE A 136 -0.73 5.82 -11.94
C ILE A 136 -1.10 7.29 -12.18
N ALA A 137 -0.78 8.19 -11.25
CA ALA A 137 -1.04 9.61 -11.42
C ALA A 137 -0.24 10.20 -12.60
N PRO A 138 -0.81 11.12 -13.38
CA PRO A 138 -0.13 11.72 -14.52
C PRO A 138 1.18 12.41 -14.12
N PRO A 139 2.23 12.33 -14.94
CA PRO A 139 3.45 13.08 -14.71
C PRO A 139 3.17 14.58 -14.60
N GLY A 140 3.74 15.25 -13.60
CA GLY A 140 3.55 16.66 -13.37
C GLY A 140 2.20 17.04 -12.71
N ALA A 141 1.45 16.07 -12.21
CA ALA A 141 0.31 16.35 -11.34
C ALA A 141 0.76 17.09 -10.08
N LEU A 142 -0.01 18.10 -9.68
CA LEU A 142 0.18 18.77 -8.39
C LEU A 142 -0.05 17.78 -7.25
N VAL A 143 0.59 18.01 -6.12
CA VAL A 143 0.43 17.18 -4.92
C VAL A 143 -0.30 18.00 -3.86
N ALA A 144 -1.40 17.48 -3.37
CA ALA A 144 -2.16 18.00 -2.25
C ALA A 144 -1.98 17.09 -1.02
N VAL A 145 -1.68 17.69 0.12
CA VAL A 145 -1.63 17.03 1.42
C VAL A 145 -2.49 17.79 2.43
N PRO A 146 -3.08 17.15 3.44
CA PRO A 146 -3.88 17.85 4.44
C PRO A 146 -3.10 18.93 5.18
N ASP A 147 -3.73 20.08 5.39
CA ASP A 147 -3.24 21.21 6.16
C ASP A 147 -4.39 21.83 6.97
N GLY A 148 -4.47 21.48 8.26
CA GLY A 148 -5.62 21.81 9.08
C GLY A 148 -6.92 21.24 8.49
N ASP A 149 -7.88 22.12 8.24
CA ASP A 149 -9.16 21.80 7.58
C ASP A 149 -9.11 21.96 6.05
N GLY A 150 -7.94 22.29 5.50
CA GLY A 150 -7.69 22.50 4.08
C GLY A 150 -6.59 21.62 3.51
N TRP A 151 -5.98 22.11 2.41
CA TRP A 151 -4.98 21.40 1.64
C TRP A 151 -3.80 22.29 1.29
N ALA A 152 -2.60 21.81 1.57
CA ALA A 152 -1.38 22.41 1.04
C ALA A 152 -1.05 21.76 -0.31
N ILE A 153 -0.89 22.59 -1.35
CA ILE A 153 -0.73 22.14 -2.73
C ILE A 153 0.60 22.65 -3.27
N ALA A 154 1.36 21.76 -3.92
CA ALA A 154 2.65 22.12 -4.52
C ALA A 154 3.01 21.17 -5.67
N GLU A 155 4.08 21.50 -6.41
CA GLU A 155 4.62 20.69 -7.50
C GLU A 155 5.20 19.34 -7.05
N THR A 156 5.57 19.22 -5.79
CA THR A 156 6.13 17.99 -5.24
C THR A 156 5.58 17.70 -3.85
N ARG A 157 5.56 16.43 -3.48
CA ARG A 157 5.16 16.01 -2.13
C ARG A 157 5.99 16.69 -1.04
N ALA A 158 7.31 16.83 -1.26
CA ALA A 158 8.18 17.49 -0.30
C ALA A 158 7.81 18.97 -0.10
N ALA A 159 7.51 19.69 -1.18
CA ALA A 159 7.09 21.08 -1.12
C ALA A 159 5.69 21.23 -0.47
N ALA A 160 4.73 20.35 -0.79
CA ALA A 160 3.41 20.35 -0.17
C ALA A 160 3.51 20.08 1.36
N LEU A 161 4.29 19.10 1.77
CA LEU A 161 4.53 18.83 3.20
C LEU A 161 5.23 19.99 3.92
N ALA A 162 6.17 20.66 3.25
CA ALA A 162 6.81 21.85 3.81
C ALA A 162 5.83 23.01 3.96
N ALA A 163 4.95 23.23 2.96
CA ALA A 163 3.90 24.24 3.01
C ALA A 163 2.88 23.96 4.13
N ALA A 164 2.49 22.72 4.33
CA ALA A 164 1.64 22.31 5.45
C ALA A 164 2.33 22.40 6.83
N GLY A 165 3.59 22.81 6.88
CA GLY A 165 4.35 22.88 8.13
C GLY A 165 4.61 21.50 8.74
N LYS A 166 4.40 20.42 7.97
CA LYS A 166 4.55 19.07 8.47
C LYS A 166 6.00 18.65 8.51
N ILE A 167 6.49 18.48 9.71
CA ILE A 167 7.80 17.89 9.96
C ILE A 167 7.63 16.38 9.93
N GLN A 168 8.38 15.69 9.07
CA GLN A 168 8.53 14.24 9.19
C GLN A 168 9.10 13.92 10.55
N GLY A 169 8.27 13.58 11.48
CA GLY A 169 8.62 13.36 12.85
C GLY A 169 7.85 12.23 13.48
N ARG A 170 8.34 11.80 14.61
CA ARG A 170 7.79 10.71 15.42
C ARG A 170 6.74 11.19 16.41
N ARG A 171 6.38 12.47 16.38
CA ARG A 171 5.42 13.06 17.31
C ARG A 171 4.24 13.61 16.55
N THR A 172 3.07 13.15 16.90
CA THR A 172 1.86 13.92 16.73
C THR A 172 1.52 14.58 18.06
N THR A 173 1.13 15.82 18.01
CA THR A 173 0.55 16.54 19.16
C THR A 173 -0.96 16.59 19.06
N ALA A 174 -1.53 15.96 18.03
CA ALA A 174 -2.96 15.91 17.86
C ALA A 174 -3.58 14.97 18.91
N ASP A 175 -4.45 15.52 19.72
CA ASP A 175 -5.29 14.76 20.63
C ASP A 175 -6.60 14.47 19.90
N TYR A 176 -6.86 13.20 19.64
CA TYR A 176 -8.09 12.78 18.98
C TYR A 176 -9.10 12.31 20.02
N PRO A 177 -10.26 12.96 20.11
CA PRO A 177 -11.32 12.49 20.99
C PRO A 177 -11.73 11.06 20.56
N PRO A 178 -12.20 10.24 21.48
CA PRO A 178 -12.76 8.93 21.14
C PRO A 178 -13.84 9.05 20.06
N PRO A 179 -13.87 8.13 19.06
CA PRO A 179 -14.77 8.25 17.91
C PRO A 179 -16.25 8.06 18.25
N ILE A 180 -16.52 7.42 19.40
CA ILE A 180 -17.90 7.11 19.82
C ILE A 180 -18.24 8.01 20.99
N GLU A 181 -19.29 8.83 20.83
CA GLU A 181 -19.87 9.58 21.91
C GLU A 181 -20.65 8.65 22.84
N LEU A 182 -20.63 8.97 24.12
CA LEU A 182 -21.41 8.22 25.09
C LEU A 182 -22.91 8.60 24.92
N PRO A 183 -23.81 7.61 24.94
CA PRO A 183 -25.21 7.92 25.04
C PRO A 183 -25.51 8.64 26.38
N GLU A 184 -26.56 9.45 26.40
CA GLU A 184 -26.99 10.10 27.61
C GLU A 184 -27.40 9.06 28.66
N GLY A 185 -27.01 9.27 29.91
CA GLY A 185 -27.35 8.36 30.99
C GLY A 185 -26.29 8.31 32.09
N HIS A 186 -26.60 7.62 33.16
CA HIS A 186 -25.68 7.33 34.24
C HIS A 186 -25.14 5.90 34.09
N PHE A 187 -23.80 5.76 34.11
CA PHE A 187 -23.09 4.48 33.95
C PHE A 187 -22.19 4.25 35.14
N ASP A 188 -22.19 3.06 35.73
CA ASP A 188 -21.26 2.68 36.80
C ASP A 188 -19.82 2.58 36.32
N ALA A 189 -19.62 2.22 35.07
CA ALA A 189 -18.31 2.18 34.42
C ALA A 189 -18.42 2.43 32.92
N VAL A 190 -17.45 3.09 32.35
CA VAL A 190 -17.33 3.35 30.91
C VAL A 190 -15.98 2.87 30.43
N LEU A 191 -15.99 1.97 29.46
CA LEU A 191 -14.79 1.52 28.75
C LEU A 191 -14.94 1.91 27.27
N ARG A 192 -13.96 2.67 26.77
CA ARG A 192 -13.90 3.04 25.36
C ARG A 192 -12.52 2.70 24.82
N THR A 193 -12.49 2.16 23.61
CA THR A 193 -11.25 2.08 22.85
C THR A 193 -10.94 3.43 22.25
N THR A 194 -9.66 3.68 22.00
CA THR A 194 -9.24 4.81 21.17
C THR A 194 -9.49 4.50 19.70
N TRP A 195 -9.08 5.41 18.83
CA TRP A 195 -9.10 5.21 17.38
C TRP A 195 -8.44 3.90 16.99
N THR A 196 -9.10 3.13 16.13
CA THR A 196 -8.57 1.88 15.58
C THR A 196 -8.07 2.11 14.17
N GLU A 197 -6.82 1.78 13.92
CA GLU A 197 -6.24 1.79 12.57
C GLU A 197 -6.90 0.68 11.73
N PRO A 198 -7.50 0.98 10.57
CA PRO A 198 -8.07 -0.03 9.67
C PRO A 198 -7.04 -1.05 9.18
N ALA A 199 -5.75 -0.71 9.30
CA ALA A 199 -4.61 -1.58 9.03
C ALA A 199 -4.44 -2.01 7.57
N TYR A 200 -5.02 -1.31 6.61
CA TYR A 200 -4.58 -1.45 5.23
C TYR A 200 -3.25 -0.72 5.03
N LEU A 201 -2.37 -1.28 4.19
CA LEU A 201 -0.97 -0.85 4.13
C LEU A 201 -0.78 0.44 3.33
N GLU A 202 -1.42 0.55 2.17
CA GLU A 202 -1.44 1.77 1.39
C GLU A 202 -2.37 2.81 2.07
N THR A 203 -1.87 4.01 2.32
CA THR A 203 -2.71 5.13 2.74
C THR A 203 -3.60 5.59 1.59
N ASP A 204 -4.73 6.24 1.90
CA ASP A 204 -5.64 6.73 0.88
C ASP A 204 -4.93 7.70 -0.05
N ALA A 205 -5.04 7.45 -1.34
CA ALA A 205 -4.54 8.27 -2.41
C ALA A 205 -5.53 8.26 -3.57
N SER A 206 -5.73 9.40 -4.20
CA SER A 206 -6.48 9.54 -5.44
C SER A 206 -5.90 10.68 -6.26
N TRP A 207 -6.19 10.70 -7.54
CA TRP A 207 -5.87 11.81 -8.42
C TRP A 207 -7.02 12.04 -9.41
N CYS A 208 -7.10 13.25 -9.95
CA CYS A 208 -8.07 13.61 -10.96
C CYS A 208 -7.47 14.60 -11.95
N GLU A 209 -7.91 14.53 -13.20
CA GLU A 209 -7.72 15.57 -14.19
C GLU A 209 -8.88 16.57 -14.13
N PRO A 210 -8.69 17.84 -14.56
CA PRO A 210 -9.79 18.80 -14.63
C PRO A 210 -10.97 18.27 -15.46
N GLY A 211 -12.17 18.30 -14.88
CA GLY A 211 -13.38 17.77 -15.51
C GLY A 211 -13.43 16.26 -15.65
N GLY A 212 -12.46 15.53 -15.08
CA GLY A 212 -12.37 14.08 -15.16
C GLY A 212 -13.03 13.33 -13.99
N GLU A 213 -12.91 12.01 -14.02
CA GLU A 213 -13.30 11.14 -12.92
C GLU A 213 -12.09 10.84 -12.03
N PRO A 214 -12.26 10.84 -10.69
CA PRO A 214 -11.15 10.51 -9.79
C PRO A 214 -10.71 9.06 -9.93
N ALA A 215 -9.40 8.83 -9.80
CA ALA A 215 -8.87 7.49 -9.74
C ALA A 215 -9.44 6.73 -8.54
N SER A 216 -9.86 5.49 -8.77
CA SER A 216 -10.45 4.65 -7.72
C SER A 216 -9.44 4.30 -6.64
N LEU A 217 -9.81 4.49 -5.38
CA LEU A 217 -9.04 4.04 -4.24
C LEU A 217 -9.13 2.53 -4.03
N LEU A 218 -10.09 1.86 -4.70
CA LEU A 218 -10.42 0.45 -4.49
C LEU A 218 -9.66 -0.49 -5.44
N GLY A 219 -8.95 0.06 -6.44
CA GLY A 219 -8.39 -0.72 -7.55
C GLY A 219 -7.46 -1.87 -7.14
N ASN A 220 -6.75 -1.76 -6.02
CA ASN A 220 -5.81 -2.77 -5.58
C ASN A 220 -6.21 -3.54 -4.33
N GLY A 221 -7.36 -3.28 -3.74
CA GLY A 221 -7.80 -3.96 -2.53
C GLY A 221 -6.86 -3.76 -1.34
N GLY A 222 -6.81 -4.75 -0.43
CA GLY A 222 -5.99 -4.67 0.78
C GLY A 222 -6.57 -3.78 1.88
N ALA A 223 -7.64 -3.06 1.60
CA ALA A 223 -8.31 -2.17 2.53
C ALA A 223 -9.51 -2.82 3.24
N PHE A 224 -10.03 -3.92 2.73
CA PHE A 224 -11.14 -4.68 3.33
C PHE A 224 -12.36 -3.82 3.65
N GLY A 225 -12.76 -2.96 2.71
CA GLY A 225 -13.83 -1.98 2.87
C GLY A 225 -13.40 -0.64 3.46
N GLY A 226 -12.19 -0.53 4.01
CA GLY A 226 -11.72 0.68 4.68
C GLY A 226 -11.58 1.92 3.80
N LYS A 227 -11.60 1.79 2.48
CA LYS A 227 -11.53 2.91 1.54
C LYS A 227 -12.87 3.28 0.89
N LEU A 228 -13.95 2.56 1.21
CA LEU A 228 -15.27 2.78 0.60
C LEU A 228 -15.84 4.17 0.90
N GLU A 229 -15.58 4.70 2.10
CA GLU A 229 -16.09 5.98 2.57
C GLU A 229 -15.05 7.12 2.48
N SER A 230 -13.96 6.90 1.75
CA SER A 230 -12.93 7.92 1.62
C SER A 230 -13.34 9.02 0.64
N GLU A 231 -13.37 10.25 1.10
CA GLU A 231 -13.78 11.43 0.32
C GLU A 231 -12.69 11.99 -0.58
N ILE A 232 -11.46 11.44 -0.53
CA ILE A 232 -10.32 12.07 -1.23
C ILE A 232 -10.42 12.01 -2.75
N GLY A 233 -11.22 11.13 -3.32
CA GLY A 233 -11.55 11.16 -4.75
C GLY A 233 -12.25 12.47 -5.14
N GLU A 234 -13.28 12.84 -4.39
CA GLU A 234 -14.02 14.10 -4.62
C GLU A 234 -13.13 15.33 -4.35
N VAL A 235 -12.25 15.24 -3.36
CA VAL A 235 -11.27 16.28 -3.10
C VAL A 235 -10.30 16.43 -4.29
N ALA A 236 -9.82 15.31 -4.85
CA ALA A 236 -8.93 15.34 -6.03
C ALA A 236 -9.62 15.99 -7.23
N ARG A 237 -10.89 15.64 -7.49
CA ARG A 237 -11.69 16.28 -8.56
C ARG A 237 -11.79 17.78 -8.34
N ARG A 238 -12.27 18.20 -7.18
CA ARG A 238 -12.45 19.60 -6.86
C ARG A 238 -11.15 20.40 -7.01
N LEU A 239 -10.05 19.91 -6.46
CA LEU A 239 -8.76 20.58 -6.55
C LEU A 239 -8.20 20.61 -7.98
N ALA A 240 -8.43 19.57 -8.78
CA ALA A 240 -8.03 19.56 -10.18
C ALA A 240 -8.79 20.63 -10.97
N ASP A 241 -10.09 20.76 -10.75
CA ASP A 241 -10.92 21.78 -11.39
C ASP A 241 -10.50 23.20 -10.96
N GLU A 242 -10.27 23.42 -9.67
CA GLU A 242 -9.82 24.72 -9.12
C GLU A 242 -8.46 25.15 -9.69
N HIS A 243 -7.54 24.22 -9.89
CA HIS A 243 -6.19 24.52 -10.38
C HIS A 243 -6.01 24.38 -11.89
N GLY A 244 -7.00 23.84 -12.62
CA GLY A 244 -6.92 23.61 -14.06
C GLY A 244 -5.80 22.64 -14.47
N ARG A 245 -5.36 21.77 -13.56
CA ARG A 245 -4.26 20.80 -13.72
C ARG A 245 -4.58 19.50 -12.97
N PRO A 246 -4.00 18.38 -13.39
CA PRO A 246 -4.10 17.15 -12.59
C PRO A 246 -3.60 17.37 -11.17
N VAL A 247 -4.37 16.91 -10.19
CA VAL A 247 -4.01 16.96 -8.77
C VAL A 247 -4.11 15.56 -8.17
N ARG A 248 -3.08 15.15 -7.46
CA ARG A 248 -3.09 13.93 -6.63
C ARG A 248 -3.15 14.30 -5.15
N VAL A 249 -4.10 13.71 -4.45
CA VAL A 249 -4.35 13.90 -3.03
C VAL A 249 -3.80 12.72 -2.26
N LEU A 250 -2.94 12.99 -1.30
CA LEU A 250 -2.23 11.97 -0.54
C LEU A 250 -2.49 12.12 0.95
N LEU A 251 -3.06 11.10 1.59
CA LEU A 251 -3.15 11.04 3.04
C LEU A 251 -1.90 10.41 3.66
N ALA A 252 -1.50 10.91 4.80
CA ALA A 252 -0.56 10.20 5.68
C ALA A 252 -1.33 9.24 6.58
N ARG A 253 -0.64 8.29 7.20
CA ARG A 253 -1.24 7.29 8.09
C ARG A 253 -2.10 7.91 9.20
N GLU A 254 -1.66 8.98 9.80
CA GLU A 254 -2.41 9.68 10.85
C GLU A 254 -3.75 10.25 10.35
N HIS A 255 -3.83 10.68 9.08
CA HIS A 255 -5.08 11.17 8.50
C HIS A 255 -6.04 10.02 8.20
N VAL A 256 -5.51 8.87 7.76
CA VAL A 256 -6.31 7.65 7.57
C VAL A 256 -6.89 7.19 8.90
N VAL A 257 -6.10 7.21 9.97
CA VAL A 257 -6.61 6.88 11.33
C VAL A 257 -7.67 7.86 11.79
N ARG A 258 -7.50 9.14 11.48
CA ARG A 258 -8.44 10.20 11.91
C ARG A 258 -9.72 10.20 11.10
N ASN A 259 -9.62 10.11 9.79
CA ASN A 259 -10.72 10.36 8.85
C ASN A 259 -11.24 9.07 8.19
N GLY A 260 -10.56 7.95 8.36
CA GLY A 260 -10.98 6.67 7.81
C GLY A 260 -12.18 6.09 8.55
N PRO A 261 -12.82 5.07 7.96
CA PRO A 261 -13.95 4.38 8.58
C PRO A 261 -13.53 3.71 9.90
N LYS A 262 -14.46 3.63 10.83
CA LYS A 262 -14.29 3.12 12.20
C LYS A 262 -15.12 1.88 12.44
#